data_6fe6cfec036ab5acce0a666b526a82db
#
_entry.id   6fe6cfec036ab5acce0a666b526a82db
#
_cell.length_a   1.000
_cell.length_b   1.000
_cell.length_c   1.000
_cell.angle_alpha   90.00
_cell.angle_beta   90.00
_cell.angle_gamma   90.00
#
_symmetry.space_group_name_H-M   'P 1'
#
loop_
_entity.id
_entity.type
_entity.pdbx_description
1 polymer ?
#
loop_
_entity_poly.entity_id
_entity_poly.type
_entity_poly.pdbx_seq_one_letter_code
_entity_poly.pdbx_strand_id
1 'polypeptide(L)'
;MTPQLPNNEAARLEALRHYRILDSAPERSFDAITELASFICESPIALVSLVDKDRQWFKSRVGLAATETPRDFSFCAHAIVQGTLLVVEDATADKRFADNPLVTDDPHIRFYAGAPLTTPEGHVLGSLCVIDRKPRKLSAERASALEKLASLVVTQLELRRVSNALAEAAAHVKTLSGLLPICSYCKAIRRDNDYWQGVEMYVKDHTEAEFSHGICPDCVKQHFPEYYDEMISKMKHK
;
A
#
# COMPACT_ATOMS: atom_id res chain seq x y z
N MET A 1 21.60 2.55 -22.81
CA MET A 1 21.99 1.17 -22.38
C MET A 1 20.92 0.69 -21.41
N THR A 2 20.34 -0.50 -21.63
CA THR A 2 19.29 -1.07 -20.73
C THR A 2 19.81 -1.22 -19.31
N PRO A 3 19.07 -0.76 -18.30
CA PRO A 3 19.51 -0.86 -16.89
C PRO A 3 19.61 -2.32 -16.46
N GLN A 4 20.60 -2.63 -15.63
CA GLN A 4 20.68 -3.94 -14.99
C GLN A 4 19.53 -4.16 -14.02
N LEU A 5 19.12 -5.41 -13.80
CA LEU A 5 18.15 -5.74 -12.76
C LEU A 5 18.85 -5.77 -11.39
N PRO A 6 18.19 -5.27 -10.33
CA PRO A 6 18.67 -5.48 -8.96
C PRO A 6 18.77 -6.97 -8.62
N ASN A 7 19.71 -7.35 -7.78
CA ASN A 7 19.90 -8.75 -7.35
C ASN A 7 18.66 -9.33 -6.62
N ASN A 8 17.84 -8.46 -6.02
CA ASN A 8 16.61 -8.81 -5.29
C ASN A 8 15.33 -8.47 -6.06
N GLU A 9 15.38 -8.43 -7.39
CA GLU A 9 14.28 -7.93 -8.24
C GLU A 9 12.94 -8.61 -7.96
N ALA A 10 12.92 -9.93 -7.77
CA ALA A 10 11.67 -10.65 -7.47
C ALA A 10 11.03 -10.19 -6.15
N ALA A 11 11.82 -10.07 -5.08
CA ALA A 11 11.36 -9.59 -3.78
C ALA A 11 10.95 -8.10 -3.83
N ARG A 12 11.69 -7.27 -4.58
CA ARG A 12 11.36 -5.86 -4.81
C ARG A 12 10.01 -5.69 -5.51
N LEU A 13 9.74 -6.47 -6.56
CA LEU A 13 8.46 -6.45 -7.28
C LEU A 13 7.31 -6.97 -6.42
N GLU A 14 7.55 -7.96 -5.58
CA GLU A 14 6.56 -8.44 -4.62
C GLU A 14 6.24 -7.36 -3.59
N ALA A 15 7.26 -6.70 -3.03
CA ALA A 15 7.08 -5.54 -2.15
C ALA A 15 6.26 -4.44 -2.84
N LEU A 16 6.60 -4.05 -4.08
CA LEU A 16 5.86 -3.05 -4.83
C LEU A 16 4.36 -3.40 -4.99
N ARG A 17 4.05 -4.66 -5.30
CA ARG A 17 2.66 -5.14 -5.41
C ARG A 17 1.93 -5.06 -4.06
N HIS A 18 2.63 -5.34 -2.97
CA HIS A 18 2.05 -5.29 -1.62
C HIS A 18 1.55 -3.89 -1.24
N TYR A 19 2.18 -2.83 -1.75
CA TYR A 19 1.70 -1.45 -1.56
C TYR A 19 0.42 -1.12 -2.34
N ARG A 20 0.04 -1.91 -3.35
CA ARG A 20 -1.16 -1.71 -4.19
C ARG A 20 -1.26 -0.26 -4.67
N ILE A 21 -0.14 0.32 -5.06
CA ILE A 21 -0.02 1.72 -5.46
C ILE A 21 -0.09 1.91 -6.97
N LEU A 22 0.38 0.92 -7.75
CA LEU A 22 0.34 0.99 -9.20
C LEU A 22 -1.10 1.13 -9.69
N ASP A 23 -1.27 1.92 -10.74
CA ASP A 23 -2.55 2.21 -11.41
C ASP A 23 -3.63 2.81 -10.48
N SER A 24 -3.23 3.30 -9.30
CA SER A 24 -4.15 3.97 -8.37
C SER A 24 -4.40 5.42 -8.80
N ALA A 25 -5.55 5.96 -8.39
CA ALA A 25 -5.92 7.35 -8.65
C ALA A 25 -4.88 8.35 -8.11
N PRO A 26 -4.78 9.56 -8.67
CA PRO A 26 -3.95 10.63 -8.12
C PRO A 26 -4.31 10.93 -6.66
N GLU A 27 -3.31 11.28 -5.86
CA GLU A 27 -3.47 11.61 -4.44
C GLU A 27 -2.68 12.88 -4.10
N ARG A 28 -3.35 13.89 -3.55
CA ARG A 28 -2.79 15.21 -3.24
C ARG A 28 -1.53 15.15 -2.36
N SER A 29 -1.41 14.16 -1.51
CA SER A 29 -0.23 13.98 -0.65
C SER A 29 1.04 13.72 -1.45
N PHE A 30 0.97 12.94 -2.54
CA PHE A 30 2.09 12.72 -3.45
C PHE A 30 2.33 13.92 -4.36
N ASP A 31 1.25 14.56 -4.84
CA ASP A 31 1.35 15.73 -5.72
C ASP A 31 2.05 16.89 -5.01
N ALA A 32 1.69 17.17 -3.76
CA ALA A 32 2.34 18.21 -2.95
C ALA A 32 3.86 17.97 -2.78
N ILE A 33 4.29 16.73 -2.57
CA ILE A 33 5.72 16.40 -2.45
C ILE A 33 6.42 16.61 -3.81
N THR A 34 5.79 16.21 -4.91
CA THR A 34 6.33 16.37 -6.26
C THR A 34 6.46 17.86 -6.64
N GLU A 35 5.45 18.68 -6.31
CA GLU A 35 5.49 20.13 -6.49
C GLU A 35 6.61 20.78 -5.68
N LEU A 36 6.78 20.39 -4.41
CA LEU A 36 7.87 20.86 -3.57
C LEU A 36 9.25 20.46 -4.12
N ALA A 37 9.40 19.23 -4.64
CA ALA A 37 10.65 18.79 -5.25
C ALA A 37 11.00 19.63 -6.47
N SER A 38 10.02 19.90 -7.35
CA SER A 38 10.16 20.78 -8.50
C SER A 38 10.58 22.20 -8.08
N PHE A 39 9.89 22.77 -7.09
CA PHE A 39 10.16 24.12 -6.59
C PHE A 39 11.54 24.24 -5.94
N ILE A 40 11.89 23.37 -4.99
CA ILE A 40 13.16 23.43 -4.25
C ILE A 40 14.35 23.19 -5.18
N CYS A 41 14.24 22.23 -6.11
CA CYS A 41 15.29 21.93 -7.07
C CYS A 41 15.27 22.88 -8.28
N GLU A 42 14.30 23.79 -8.38
CA GLU A 42 14.09 24.70 -9.50
C GLU A 42 14.07 23.92 -10.85
N SER A 43 13.50 22.74 -10.87
CA SER A 43 13.47 21.85 -12.04
C SER A 43 12.07 21.83 -12.64
N PRO A 44 11.93 21.95 -13.97
CA PRO A 44 10.61 22.04 -14.63
C PRO A 44 9.83 20.74 -14.57
N ILE A 45 10.50 19.63 -14.31
CA ILE A 45 9.87 18.29 -14.23
C ILE A 45 10.27 17.64 -12.91
N ALA A 46 9.27 17.10 -12.21
CA ALA A 46 9.48 16.29 -11.02
C ALA A 46 8.47 15.11 -11.02
N LEU A 47 8.90 13.95 -10.54
CA LEU A 47 8.11 12.73 -10.59
C LEU A 47 8.27 11.91 -9.29
N VAL A 48 7.18 11.38 -8.78
CA VAL A 48 7.20 10.18 -7.94
C VAL A 48 7.04 9.00 -8.88
N SER A 49 8.13 8.30 -9.14
CA SER A 49 8.26 7.24 -10.13
C SER A 49 8.42 5.89 -9.44
N LEU A 50 7.64 4.91 -9.82
CA LEU A 50 7.71 3.53 -9.37
C LEU A 50 8.12 2.63 -10.54
N VAL A 51 9.12 1.76 -10.31
CA VAL A 51 9.68 0.89 -11.35
C VAL A 51 9.05 -0.50 -11.25
N ASP A 52 8.15 -0.79 -12.17
CA ASP A 52 7.50 -2.10 -12.32
C ASP A 52 8.37 -3.04 -13.17
N LYS A 53 7.84 -4.21 -13.53
CA LYS A 53 8.53 -5.24 -14.30
C LYS A 53 9.00 -4.72 -15.66
N ASP A 54 8.08 -4.12 -16.42
CA ASP A 54 8.31 -3.73 -17.82
C ASP A 54 8.14 -2.23 -18.05
N ARG A 55 7.70 -1.47 -17.06
CA ARG A 55 7.42 -0.03 -17.14
C ARG A 55 7.90 0.72 -15.89
N GLN A 56 8.07 2.01 -16.07
CA GLN A 56 8.18 3.02 -15.04
C GLN A 56 6.86 3.78 -15.00
N TRP A 57 6.14 3.68 -13.89
CA TRP A 57 4.83 4.31 -13.69
C TRP A 57 4.93 5.51 -12.75
N PHE A 58 4.19 6.59 -13.04
CA PHE A 58 4.27 7.83 -12.28
C PHE A 58 3.06 8.00 -11.37
N LYS A 59 3.26 7.86 -10.06
CA LYS A 59 2.23 8.13 -9.05
C LYS A 59 1.86 9.60 -9.01
N SER A 60 2.85 10.46 -9.17
CA SER A 60 2.67 11.92 -9.24
C SER A 60 3.68 12.52 -10.21
N ARG A 61 3.31 13.60 -10.89
CA ARG A 61 4.13 14.24 -11.90
C ARG A 61 3.85 15.73 -12.03
N VAL A 62 4.91 16.50 -12.23
CA VAL A 62 4.89 17.92 -12.60
C VAL A 62 5.67 18.06 -13.90
N GLY A 63 5.16 18.85 -14.84
CA GLY A 63 5.86 19.22 -16.07
C GLY A 63 6.00 18.11 -17.13
N LEU A 64 5.35 16.95 -16.94
CA LEU A 64 5.34 15.83 -17.89
C LEU A 64 3.91 15.34 -18.11
N ALA A 65 3.52 15.15 -19.39
CA ALA A 65 2.19 14.65 -19.74
C ALA A 65 2.08 13.13 -19.63
N ALA A 66 3.16 12.39 -19.95
CA ALA A 66 3.18 10.93 -19.90
C ALA A 66 2.87 10.43 -18.46
N THR A 67 2.13 9.32 -18.36
CA THR A 67 1.80 8.65 -17.10
C THR A 67 2.75 7.50 -16.77
N GLU A 68 3.45 7.02 -17.77
CA GLU A 68 4.42 5.92 -17.68
C GLU A 68 5.39 5.97 -18.87
N THR A 69 6.49 5.25 -18.76
CA THR A 69 7.45 5.02 -19.86
C THR A 69 7.96 3.58 -19.80
N PRO A 70 8.49 3.01 -20.90
CA PRO A 70 9.16 1.72 -20.86
C PRO A 70 10.31 1.72 -19.85
N ARG A 71 10.45 0.63 -19.09
CA ARG A 71 11.51 0.47 -18.09
C ARG A 71 12.91 0.59 -18.67
N ASP A 72 13.11 0.10 -19.88
CA ASP A 72 14.42 0.09 -20.56
C ASP A 72 15.00 1.50 -20.79
N PHE A 73 14.15 2.52 -20.85
CA PHE A 73 14.56 3.90 -21.01
C PHE A 73 14.65 4.66 -19.67
N SER A 74 14.33 3.99 -18.55
CA SER A 74 14.17 4.62 -17.25
C SER A 74 15.50 4.98 -16.59
N PHE A 75 15.70 6.25 -16.30
CA PHE A 75 16.76 6.72 -15.38
C PHE A 75 16.54 6.19 -13.95
N CYS A 76 15.28 6.12 -13.51
CA CYS A 76 14.93 5.60 -12.19
C CYS A 76 15.28 4.12 -12.05
N ALA A 77 15.28 3.33 -13.14
CA ALA A 77 15.73 1.94 -13.11
C ALA A 77 17.24 1.84 -12.80
N HIS A 78 18.05 2.79 -13.22
CA HIS A 78 19.46 2.89 -12.78
C HIS A 78 19.56 3.33 -11.31
N ALA A 79 18.71 4.25 -10.88
CA ALA A 79 18.69 4.73 -9.49
C ALA A 79 18.34 3.60 -8.50
N ILE A 80 17.40 2.70 -8.81
CA ILE A 80 17.05 1.57 -7.94
C ILE A 80 18.18 0.54 -7.82
N VAL A 81 19.00 0.37 -8.85
CA VAL A 81 20.18 -0.52 -8.80
C VAL A 81 21.27 0.09 -7.94
N GLN A 82 21.48 1.40 -8.06
CA GLN A 82 22.48 2.11 -7.26
C GLN A 82 22.12 2.19 -5.78
N GLY A 83 20.82 2.32 -5.44
CA GLY A 83 20.32 2.39 -4.07
C GLY A 83 20.66 3.69 -3.31
N THR A 84 21.29 4.67 -3.97
CA THR A 84 21.63 5.98 -3.44
C THR A 84 21.21 7.07 -4.42
N LEU A 85 21.31 8.33 -4.02
CA LEU A 85 21.00 9.45 -4.89
C LEU A 85 21.79 9.34 -6.21
N LEU A 86 21.08 9.23 -7.33
CA LEU A 86 21.69 9.27 -8.66
C LEU A 86 21.58 10.67 -9.23
N VAL A 87 22.75 11.29 -9.55
CA VAL A 87 22.80 12.59 -10.22
C VAL A 87 23.48 12.43 -11.59
N VAL A 88 22.84 12.95 -12.61
CA VAL A 88 23.34 13.05 -13.98
C VAL A 88 23.30 14.52 -14.36
N GLU A 89 24.46 15.19 -14.36
CA GLU A 89 24.58 16.63 -14.64
C GLU A 89 24.30 16.97 -16.11
N ASP A 90 24.76 16.10 -17.03
CA ASP A 90 24.48 16.18 -18.46
C ASP A 90 24.32 14.76 -19.05
N ALA A 91 23.08 14.41 -19.36
CA ALA A 91 22.74 13.09 -19.89
C ALA A 91 23.36 12.82 -21.29
N THR A 92 23.70 13.86 -22.06
CA THR A 92 24.35 13.70 -23.38
C THR A 92 25.81 13.29 -23.25
N ALA A 93 26.45 13.64 -22.15
CA ALA A 93 27.83 13.29 -21.84
C ALA A 93 27.96 11.97 -21.03
N ASP A 94 26.86 11.46 -20.48
CA ASP A 94 26.86 10.23 -19.69
C ASP A 94 26.67 9.01 -20.58
N LYS A 95 27.66 8.14 -20.61
CA LYS A 95 27.68 6.91 -21.47
C LYS A 95 26.49 5.97 -21.22
N ARG A 96 25.81 6.07 -20.07
CA ARG A 96 24.62 5.26 -19.76
C ARG A 96 23.39 5.76 -20.50
N PHE A 97 23.35 7.07 -20.80
CA PHE A 97 22.13 7.76 -21.23
C PHE A 97 22.25 8.50 -22.58
N ALA A 98 23.44 8.69 -23.11
CA ALA A 98 23.64 9.49 -24.33
C ALA A 98 22.78 9.04 -25.54
N ASP A 99 22.57 7.73 -25.68
CA ASP A 99 21.76 7.13 -26.75
C ASP A 99 20.30 6.80 -26.29
N ASN A 100 19.89 7.28 -25.12
CA ASN A 100 18.57 7.00 -24.61
C ASN A 100 17.51 7.82 -25.37
N PRO A 101 16.38 7.23 -25.81
CA PRO A 101 15.31 7.98 -26.48
C PRO A 101 14.79 9.18 -25.71
N LEU A 102 14.77 9.14 -24.37
CA LEU A 102 14.36 10.29 -23.55
C LEU A 102 15.40 11.44 -23.55
N VAL A 103 16.60 11.20 -24.09
CA VAL A 103 17.68 12.19 -24.25
C VAL A 103 17.75 12.69 -25.71
N THR A 104 17.63 11.76 -26.67
CA THR A 104 17.71 12.10 -28.13
C THR A 104 16.41 12.72 -28.64
N ASP A 105 15.28 12.23 -28.14
CA ASP A 105 13.93 12.68 -28.50
C ASP A 105 13.22 13.39 -27.36
N ASP A 106 11.93 13.70 -27.51
CA ASP A 106 11.14 14.33 -26.42
C ASP A 106 11.13 13.44 -25.17
N PRO A 107 11.38 13.96 -23.97
CA PRO A 107 11.43 15.37 -23.56
C PRO A 107 12.84 16.03 -23.63
N HIS A 108 13.84 15.42 -24.25
CA HIS A 108 15.22 15.93 -24.36
C HIS A 108 15.88 16.14 -23.00
N ILE A 109 15.88 15.10 -22.17
CA ILE A 109 16.49 15.14 -20.83
C ILE A 109 17.98 15.50 -20.93
N ARG A 110 18.40 16.47 -20.12
CA ARG A 110 19.83 16.85 -19.96
C ARG A 110 20.30 16.65 -18.54
N PHE A 111 19.47 17.00 -17.56
CA PHE A 111 19.76 16.81 -16.15
C PHE A 111 18.75 15.85 -15.53
N TYR A 112 19.23 15.00 -14.65
CA TYR A 112 18.42 14.11 -13.81
C TYR A 112 19.02 14.03 -12.40
N ALA A 113 18.17 14.11 -11.38
CA ALA A 113 18.54 13.71 -10.03
C ALA A 113 17.38 12.91 -9.42
N GLY A 114 17.68 11.70 -8.93
CA GLY A 114 16.69 10.80 -8.35
C GLY A 114 17.12 10.21 -7.02
N ALA A 115 16.36 10.49 -5.98
CA ALA A 115 16.51 9.91 -4.65
C ALA A 115 15.68 8.63 -4.55
N PRO A 116 16.26 7.49 -4.13
CA PRO A 116 15.58 6.22 -4.10
C PRO A 116 14.46 6.19 -3.06
N LEU A 117 13.38 5.50 -3.39
CA LEU A 117 12.26 5.21 -2.48
C LEU A 117 12.50 3.85 -1.83
N THR A 118 13.22 3.86 -0.72
CA THR A 118 13.62 2.63 0.00
C THR A 118 12.64 2.34 1.12
N THR A 119 12.01 1.17 1.09
CA THR A 119 11.11 0.71 2.16
C THR A 119 11.87 0.40 3.44
N PRO A 120 11.18 0.28 4.60
CA PRO A 120 11.81 -0.14 5.85
C PRO A 120 12.53 -1.50 5.75
N GLU A 121 12.06 -2.39 4.88
CA GLU A 121 12.64 -3.71 4.62
C GLU A 121 13.84 -3.66 3.65
N GLY A 122 14.21 -2.48 3.14
CA GLY A 122 15.36 -2.27 2.26
C GLY A 122 15.08 -2.48 0.77
N HIS A 123 13.82 -2.56 0.34
CA HIS A 123 13.47 -2.64 -1.08
C HIS A 123 13.36 -1.25 -1.71
N VAL A 124 14.07 -1.03 -2.83
CA VAL A 124 13.99 0.24 -3.57
C VAL A 124 12.89 0.13 -4.64
N LEU A 125 11.75 0.76 -4.40
CA LEU A 125 10.57 0.64 -5.27
C LEU A 125 10.63 1.56 -6.49
N GLY A 126 11.39 2.63 -6.44
CA GLY A 126 11.47 3.66 -7.46
C GLY A 126 12.30 4.85 -6.98
N SER A 127 11.99 6.03 -7.47
CA SER A 127 12.65 7.27 -7.02
C SER A 127 11.71 8.48 -7.03
N LEU A 128 11.96 9.43 -6.13
CA LEU A 128 11.55 10.82 -6.31
C LEU A 128 12.62 11.49 -7.15
N CYS A 129 12.28 11.96 -8.34
CA CYS A 129 13.26 12.55 -9.23
C CYS A 129 12.84 13.91 -9.76
N VAL A 130 13.87 14.70 -10.10
CA VAL A 130 13.76 16.00 -10.77
C VAL A 130 14.56 15.95 -12.05
N ILE A 131 14.04 16.60 -13.10
CA ILE A 131 14.56 16.52 -14.47
C ILE A 131 14.55 17.91 -15.10
N ASP A 132 15.60 18.23 -15.89
CA ASP A 132 15.65 19.44 -16.71
C ASP A 132 16.10 19.14 -18.12
N ARG A 133 15.69 20.01 -19.04
CA ARG A 133 16.14 20.02 -20.45
C ARG A 133 17.45 20.78 -20.67
N LYS A 134 18.09 21.23 -19.58
CA LYS A 134 19.40 21.89 -19.59
C LYS A 134 20.33 21.17 -18.61
N PRO A 135 21.62 21.04 -18.94
CA PRO A 135 22.61 20.53 -17.99
C PRO A 135 22.64 21.39 -16.72
N ARG A 136 22.78 20.76 -15.56
CA ARG A 136 22.76 21.44 -14.24
C ARG A 136 23.66 20.72 -13.25
N LYS A 137 24.05 21.46 -12.22
CA LYS A 137 24.63 20.89 -10.99
C LYS A 137 23.62 20.96 -9.87
N LEU A 138 23.56 19.90 -9.10
CA LEU A 138 22.72 19.85 -7.88
C LEU A 138 23.57 20.26 -6.68
N SER A 139 23.16 21.30 -5.94
CA SER A 139 23.85 21.66 -4.70
C SER A 139 23.60 20.61 -3.60
N ALA A 140 24.51 20.55 -2.61
CA ALA A 140 24.38 19.62 -1.51
C ALA A 140 23.07 19.82 -0.71
N GLU A 141 22.62 21.06 -0.56
CA GLU A 141 21.38 21.41 0.12
C GLU A 141 20.16 20.86 -0.63
N ARG A 142 20.13 21.01 -1.96
CA ARG A 142 19.05 20.50 -2.82
C ARG A 142 19.06 18.98 -2.87
N ALA A 143 20.24 18.36 -2.91
CA ALA A 143 20.40 16.91 -2.81
C ALA A 143 19.81 16.39 -1.50
N SER A 144 20.19 16.98 -0.36
CA SER A 144 19.65 16.62 0.95
C SER A 144 18.15 16.86 1.05
N ALA A 145 17.63 17.95 0.45
CA ALA A 145 16.19 18.21 0.43
C ALA A 145 15.44 17.14 -0.38
N LEU A 146 15.97 16.74 -1.55
CA LEU A 146 15.37 15.71 -2.39
C LEU A 146 15.33 14.35 -1.68
N GLU A 147 16.38 13.96 -0.96
CA GLU A 147 16.43 12.74 -0.16
C GLU A 147 15.41 12.75 0.99
N LYS A 148 15.25 13.88 1.68
CA LYS A 148 14.24 14.04 2.73
C LYS A 148 12.82 13.95 2.17
N LEU A 149 12.57 14.57 1.03
CA LEU A 149 11.28 14.48 0.33
C LEU A 149 11.01 13.04 -0.14
N ALA A 150 12.01 12.30 -0.60
CA ALA A 150 11.88 10.89 -0.93
C ALA A 150 11.50 10.05 0.30
N SER A 151 12.06 10.34 1.47
CA SER A 151 11.65 9.71 2.73
C SER A 151 10.19 10.00 3.10
N LEU A 152 9.70 11.22 2.82
CA LEU A 152 8.28 11.55 2.99
C LEU A 152 7.39 10.78 2.02
N VAL A 153 7.82 10.56 0.76
CA VAL A 153 7.09 9.69 -0.18
C VAL A 153 6.96 8.28 0.38
N VAL A 154 8.05 7.72 0.92
CA VAL A 154 8.01 6.38 1.55
C VAL A 154 7.05 6.36 2.73
N THR A 155 7.07 7.39 3.59
CA THR A 155 6.13 7.52 4.71
C THR A 155 4.66 7.54 4.22
N GLN A 156 4.37 8.25 3.12
CA GLN A 156 3.03 8.26 2.53
C GLN A 156 2.63 6.89 1.97
N LEU A 157 3.55 6.16 1.36
CA LEU A 157 3.31 4.79 0.89
C LEU A 157 2.96 3.86 2.07
N GLU A 158 3.71 3.93 3.17
CA GLU A 158 3.45 3.15 4.38
C GLU A 158 2.09 3.50 5.00
N LEU A 159 1.81 4.78 5.17
CA LEU A 159 0.54 5.23 5.72
C LEU A 159 -0.66 4.72 4.90
N ARG A 160 -0.56 4.80 3.58
CA ARG A 160 -1.56 4.28 2.66
C ARG A 160 -1.74 2.76 2.81
N ARG A 161 -0.65 2.00 2.88
CA ARG A 161 -0.66 0.55 3.07
C ARG A 161 -1.37 0.16 4.36
N VAL A 162 -1.01 0.80 5.47
CA VAL A 162 -1.60 0.54 6.79
C VAL A 162 -3.08 0.95 6.82
N SER A 163 -3.43 2.10 6.24
CA SER A 163 -4.83 2.56 6.15
C SER A 163 -5.70 1.59 5.37
N ASN A 164 -5.21 1.08 4.24
CA ASN A 164 -5.94 0.09 3.43
C ASN A 164 -6.12 -1.23 4.20
N ALA A 165 -5.07 -1.73 4.86
CA ALA A 165 -5.13 -2.95 5.66
C ALA A 165 -6.12 -2.82 6.83
N LEU A 166 -6.14 -1.64 7.50
CA LEU A 166 -7.09 -1.35 8.57
C LEU A 166 -8.53 -1.30 8.05
N ALA A 167 -8.77 -0.66 6.91
CA ALA A 167 -10.09 -0.60 6.28
C ALA A 167 -10.59 -2.00 5.90
N GLU A 168 -9.73 -2.85 5.34
CA GLU A 168 -10.05 -4.25 5.02
C GLU A 168 -10.37 -5.04 6.29
N ALA A 169 -9.55 -4.93 7.34
CA ALA A 169 -9.80 -5.59 8.63
C ALA A 169 -11.12 -5.14 9.26
N ALA A 170 -11.41 -3.84 9.25
CA ALA A 170 -12.67 -3.29 9.75
C ALA A 170 -13.89 -3.78 8.97
N ALA A 171 -13.76 -3.94 7.66
CA ALA A 171 -14.83 -4.47 6.81
C ALA A 171 -15.14 -5.96 7.09
N HIS A 172 -14.17 -6.72 7.62
CA HIS A 172 -14.36 -8.12 8.01
C HIS A 172 -14.94 -8.29 9.42
N VAL A 173 -14.97 -7.21 10.23
CA VAL A 173 -15.58 -7.28 11.58
C VAL A 173 -17.09 -7.32 11.43
N LYS A 174 -17.66 -8.52 11.53
CA LYS A 174 -19.11 -8.73 11.60
C LYS A 174 -19.58 -8.42 13.03
N THR A 175 -20.16 -7.25 13.23
CA THR A 175 -20.75 -6.86 14.52
C THR A 175 -22.27 -6.95 14.45
N LEU A 176 -22.87 -7.61 15.44
CA LEU A 176 -24.32 -7.52 15.68
C LEU A 176 -24.61 -6.12 16.26
N SER A 177 -25.27 -5.27 15.49
CA SER A 177 -25.65 -3.92 15.94
C SER A 177 -27.11 -3.64 15.65
N GLY A 178 -27.74 -2.83 16.52
CA GLY A 178 -29.14 -2.42 16.38
C GLY A 178 -30.13 -3.31 17.15
N LEU A 179 -31.43 -3.02 16.97
CA LEU A 179 -32.53 -3.77 17.56
C LEU A 179 -32.88 -4.96 16.69
N LEU A 180 -32.72 -6.16 17.24
CA LEU A 180 -33.12 -7.38 16.57
C LEU A 180 -34.58 -7.70 16.91
N PRO A 181 -35.51 -7.73 15.94
CA PRO A 181 -36.90 -8.12 16.16
C PRO A 181 -36.94 -9.62 16.50
N ILE A 182 -37.23 -9.93 17.75
CA ILE A 182 -37.27 -11.28 18.29
C ILE A 182 -38.69 -11.69 18.66
N CYS A 183 -39.06 -12.92 18.31
CA CYS A 183 -40.36 -13.49 18.72
C CYS A 183 -40.40 -13.64 20.25
N SER A 184 -41.46 -13.12 20.88
CA SER A 184 -41.65 -13.16 22.34
C SER A 184 -41.75 -14.60 22.86
N TYR A 185 -42.22 -15.55 22.06
CA TYR A 185 -42.43 -16.95 22.40
C TYR A 185 -41.24 -17.84 22.12
N CYS A 186 -40.92 -18.04 20.82
CA CYS A 186 -39.87 -19.00 20.41
C CYS A 186 -38.47 -18.40 20.28
N LYS A 187 -38.33 -17.08 20.49
CA LYS A 187 -37.06 -16.33 20.42
C LYS A 187 -36.41 -16.33 19.03
N ALA A 188 -37.11 -16.77 17.97
CA ALA A 188 -36.62 -16.62 16.60
C ALA A 188 -36.46 -15.14 16.23
N ILE A 189 -35.46 -14.83 15.40
CA ILE A 189 -35.16 -13.47 14.91
C ILE A 189 -35.79 -13.30 13.53
N ARG A 190 -36.46 -12.17 13.30
CA ARG A 190 -37.05 -11.80 12.01
C ARG A 190 -36.00 -11.12 11.14
N ARG A 191 -35.79 -11.62 9.93
CA ARG A 191 -34.94 -11.00 8.89
C ARG A 191 -35.72 -9.98 8.07
N ASP A 192 -35.00 -9.15 7.30
CA ASP A 192 -35.59 -8.10 6.45
C ASP A 192 -36.55 -8.62 5.38
N ASN A 193 -36.49 -9.90 5.03
CA ASN A 193 -37.43 -10.58 4.12
C ASN A 193 -38.61 -11.25 4.81
N ASP A 194 -38.94 -10.85 6.04
CA ASP A 194 -39.99 -11.41 6.91
C ASP A 194 -39.85 -12.92 7.24
N TYR A 195 -38.70 -13.50 6.98
CA TYR A 195 -38.38 -14.88 7.38
C TYR A 195 -37.88 -14.95 8.83
N TRP A 196 -38.41 -15.89 9.61
CA TRP A 196 -38.02 -16.14 11.00
C TRP A 196 -36.99 -17.26 11.08
N GLN A 197 -35.85 -16.99 11.73
CA GLN A 197 -34.78 -17.96 11.86
C GLN A 197 -34.34 -18.06 13.33
N GLY A 198 -33.81 -19.24 13.73
CA GLY A 198 -33.28 -19.46 15.08
C GLY A 198 -32.12 -18.54 15.39
N VAL A 199 -32.00 -18.12 16.66
CA VAL A 199 -30.93 -17.21 17.14
C VAL A 199 -29.54 -17.76 16.79
N GLU A 200 -29.32 -19.06 16.94
CA GLU A 200 -28.05 -19.72 16.66
C GLU A 200 -27.63 -19.55 15.19
N MET A 201 -28.58 -19.77 14.26
CA MET A 201 -28.32 -19.59 12.84
C MET A 201 -28.08 -18.13 12.49
N TYR A 202 -28.86 -17.22 13.08
CA TYR A 202 -28.68 -15.77 12.87
C TYR A 202 -27.29 -15.30 13.34
N VAL A 203 -26.86 -15.71 14.53
CA VAL A 203 -25.54 -15.37 15.08
C VAL A 203 -24.43 -15.93 14.21
N LYS A 204 -24.54 -17.20 13.77
CA LYS A 204 -23.58 -17.83 12.87
C LYS A 204 -23.46 -17.11 11.52
N ASP A 205 -24.58 -16.65 10.96
CA ASP A 205 -24.59 -15.91 9.69
C ASP A 205 -23.98 -14.51 9.78
N HIS A 206 -24.02 -13.88 10.97
CA HIS A 206 -23.65 -12.47 11.18
C HIS A 206 -22.42 -12.28 12.06
N THR A 207 -21.81 -13.36 12.56
CA THR A 207 -20.58 -13.34 13.36
C THR A 207 -19.70 -14.53 13.00
N GLU A 208 -18.49 -14.59 13.55
CA GLU A 208 -17.61 -15.76 13.49
C GLU A 208 -17.85 -16.72 14.69
N ALA A 209 -18.89 -16.48 15.47
CA ALA A 209 -19.20 -17.31 16.64
C ALA A 209 -19.74 -18.69 16.22
N GLU A 210 -19.23 -19.73 16.85
CA GLU A 210 -19.72 -21.10 16.76
C GLU A 210 -20.39 -21.50 18.06
N PHE A 211 -21.49 -22.25 17.96
CA PHE A 211 -22.20 -22.77 19.13
C PHE A 211 -21.73 -24.18 19.47
N SER A 212 -21.33 -24.38 20.73
CA SER A 212 -21.18 -25.70 21.32
C SER A 212 -22.44 -26.04 22.13
N HIS A 213 -22.90 -27.27 22.04
CA HIS A 213 -24.08 -27.71 22.77
C HIS A 213 -23.72 -28.17 24.17
N GLY A 214 -24.50 -27.72 25.17
CA GLY A 214 -24.41 -28.12 26.54
C GLY A 214 -25.76 -27.97 27.23
N ILE A 215 -25.89 -28.50 28.42
CA ILE A 215 -27.12 -28.39 29.24
C ILE A 215 -26.74 -27.60 30.48
N CYS A 216 -27.44 -26.49 30.74
CA CYS A 216 -27.21 -25.69 31.97
C CYS A 216 -27.75 -26.42 33.21
N PRO A 217 -27.25 -26.07 34.42
CA PRO A 217 -27.68 -26.70 35.67
C PRO A 217 -29.18 -26.70 35.88
N ASP A 218 -29.84 -25.60 35.55
CA ASP A 218 -31.28 -25.46 35.72
C ASP A 218 -32.08 -26.42 34.84
N CYS A 219 -31.64 -26.55 33.56
CA CYS A 219 -32.23 -27.51 32.64
C CYS A 219 -31.95 -28.95 33.06
N VAL A 220 -30.75 -29.25 33.57
CA VAL A 220 -30.44 -30.58 34.07
C VAL A 220 -31.36 -30.89 35.29
N LYS A 221 -31.53 -29.94 36.21
CA LYS A 221 -32.42 -30.12 37.35
C LYS A 221 -33.86 -30.36 36.95
N GLN A 222 -34.34 -29.70 35.89
CA GLN A 222 -35.73 -29.80 35.43
C GLN A 222 -36.00 -31.08 34.61
N HIS A 223 -35.08 -31.46 33.71
CA HIS A 223 -35.30 -32.50 32.72
C HIS A 223 -34.57 -33.82 33.01
N PHE A 224 -33.51 -33.75 33.87
CA PHE A 224 -32.66 -34.90 34.22
C PHE A 224 -32.27 -34.83 35.71
N PRO A 225 -33.24 -34.78 36.64
CA PRO A 225 -32.99 -34.52 38.08
C PRO A 225 -32.04 -35.57 38.67
N GLU A 226 -32.04 -36.79 38.19
CA GLU A 226 -31.17 -37.89 38.65
C GLU A 226 -29.67 -37.62 38.43
N TYR A 227 -29.28 -36.78 37.46
CA TYR A 227 -27.88 -36.43 37.15
C TYR A 227 -27.44 -35.09 37.77
N TYR A 228 -28.36 -34.35 38.41
CA TYR A 228 -28.08 -32.98 38.86
C TYR A 228 -27.00 -32.92 39.94
N ASP A 229 -27.05 -33.76 40.95
CA ASP A 229 -26.11 -33.75 42.08
C ASP A 229 -24.69 -34.15 41.62
N GLU A 230 -24.59 -35.12 40.73
CA GLU A 230 -23.31 -35.53 40.13
C GLU A 230 -22.69 -34.40 39.29
N MET A 231 -23.48 -33.70 38.50
CA MET A 231 -23.02 -32.58 37.68
C MET A 231 -22.51 -31.44 38.54
N ILE A 232 -23.25 -31.04 39.58
CA ILE A 232 -22.86 -29.95 40.49
C ILE A 232 -21.58 -30.29 41.25
N SER A 233 -21.39 -31.55 41.66
CA SER A 233 -20.15 -31.98 42.31
C SER A 233 -18.93 -31.84 41.40
N LYS A 234 -19.04 -32.18 40.11
CA LYS A 234 -17.97 -32.02 39.12
C LYS A 234 -17.64 -30.56 38.77
N MET A 235 -18.62 -29.65 38.83
CA MET A 235 -18.40 -28.21 38.57
C MET A 235 -17.67 -27.50 39.72
N LYS A 236 -17.77 -27.98 40.97
CA LYS A 236 -17.09 -27.42 42.16
C LYS A 236 -15.60 -27.78 42.24
N HIS A 237 -15.13 -28.72 41.42
CA HIS A 237 -13.76 -29.20 41.42
C HIS A 237 -12.95 -28.74 40.19
N LYS A 238 -13.44 -27.75 39.44
CA LYS A 238 -12.78 -27.07 38.33
C LYS A 238 -12.61 -25.60 38.63
#